data_e0885067f092f20a7a4aaec7bd9ab710
#
_entry.id   e0885067f092f20a7a4aaec7bd9ab710
#
_cell.length_a   1.000
_cell.length_b   1.000
_cell.length_c   1.000
_cell.angle_alpha   90.00
_cell.angle_beta   90.00
_cell.angle_gamma   90.00
#
_symmetry.space_group_name_H-M   'P 1'
#
loop_
_entity.id
_entity.type
_entity.pdbx_description
1 polymer ?
#
loop_
_entity_poly.entity_id
_entity_poly.type
_entity_poly.pdbx_seq_one_letter_code
_entity_poly.pdbx_strand_id
1 'polypeptide(L)'
;KKPLEQSYYSIQQQVGSYDFYRTALDATSKLNESGSLLYRFNMSYESKGSFREFIDDKKLFIAPVVQWKLSERTQITFDGEYSKGKVRPDYGTVALGNRPASLPIERNLGESFAKADYTALLGGFNWSHEFNSQWKIQHRAYLQSTKEDDQVVLPLALQADNETLDRFFAGFQGNKHKTYTTSLDLTGHFDTFGLKHRLLAGADYYQFKNTATMVDNFAFPSINIFNPVHGGNPIADPADNFEFDLREKWFGLYLQDQVELPFHLHLLAGLR
;
A
#
# COMPACT_ATOMS: atom_id res chain seq x y z
N LYS A 1 1.27 7.19 12.13
CA LYS A 1 1.89 8.14 13.10
C LYS A 1 1.56 7.69 14.52
N LYS A 2 2.47 7.90 15.50
CA LYS A 2 2.22 7.54 16.91
C LYS A 2 1.35 8.59 17.60
N PRO A 3 0.50 8.21 18.58
CA PRO A 3 -0.19 9.14 19.47
C PRO A 3 0.79 9.99 20.29
N LEU A 4 0.35 11.20 20.64
CA LEU A 4 1.10 12.15 21.48
C LEU A 4 0.34 12.40 22.78
N GLU A 5 1.04 12.65 23.87
CA GLU A 5 0.45 13.07 25.15
C GLU A 5 -0.09 14.50 25.10
N GLN A 6 0.65 15.37 24.41
CA GLN A 6 0.22 16.73 24.14
C GLN A 6 -0.83 16.73 23.02
N SER A 7 -1.95 17.39 23.27
CA SER A 7 -2.99 17.57 22.26
C SER A 7 -2.47 18.33 21.06
N TYR A 8 -2.75 17.80 19.87
CA TYR A 8 -2.41 18.43 18.60
C TYR A 8 -3.54 18.18 17.61
N TYR A 9 -3.96 19.25 16.95
CA TYR A 9 -5.02 19.21 15.93
C TYR A 9 -4.58 20.03 14.73
N SER A 10 -4.72 19.48 13.55
CA SER A 10 -4.37 20.15 12.30
C SER A 10 -5.39 19.82 11.24
N ILE A 11 -5.77 20.84 10.49
CA ILE A 11 -6.51 20.71 9.24
C ILE A 11 -5.71 21.40 8.15
N GLN A 12 -5.54 20.73 7.03
CA GLN A 12 -4.88 21.27 5.84
C GLN A 12 -5.84 21.20 4.67
N GLN A 13 -5.96 22.29 3.94
CA GLN A 13 -6.70 22.37 2.69
C GLN A 13 -5.74 22.76 1.57
N GLN A 14 -5.77 21.99 0.47
CA GLN A 14 -5.03 22.28 -0.75
C GLN A 14 -6.01 22.37 -1.90
N VAL A 15 -5.81 23.34 -2.77
CA VAL A 15 -6.56 23.52 -4.01
C VAL A 15 -5.60 23.80 -5.15
N GLY A 16 -5.94 23.40 -6.35
CA GLY A 16 -5.08 23.55 -7.51
C GLY A 16 -5.86 23.46 -8.83
N SER A 17 -5.14 23.50 -9.93
CA SER A 17 -5.70 23.35 -11.27
C SER A 17 -6.33 21.96 -11.45
N TYR A 18 -7.22 21.84 -12.43
CA TYR A 18 -7.90 20.59 -12.80
C TYR A 18 -8.73 20.01 -11.65
N ASP A 19 -9.50 20.88 -10.99
CA ASP A 19 -10.39 20.49 -9.87
C ASP A 19 -9.67 19.76 -8.75
N PHE A 20 -8.37 20.06 -8.59
CA PHE A 20 -7.60 19.47 -7.51
C PHE A 20 -8.02 20.08 -6.17
N TYR A 21 -8.44 19.25 -5.26
CA TYR A 21 -8.54 19.60 -3.86
C TYR A 21 -8.16 18.42 -2.96
N ARG A 22 -7.54 18.75 -1.84
CA ARG A 22 -7.18 17.79 -0.82
C ARG A 22 -7.41 18.40 0.55
N THR A 23 -8.18 17.67 1.37
CA THR A 23 -8.36 17.97 2.79
C THR A 23 -7.64 16.90 3.61
N ALA A 24 -6.86 17.31 4.60
CA ALA A 24 -6.20 16.38 5.52
C ALA A 24 -6.43 16.84 6.97
N LEU A 25 -6.69 15.87 7.84
CA LEU A 25 -6.92 16.03 9.28
C LEU A 25 -5.88 15.21 10.04
N ASP A 26 -5.35 15.77 11.13
CA ASP A 26 -4.49 15.07 12.08
C ASP A 26 -4.91 15.51 13.49
N ALA A 27 -5.34 14.57 14.30
CA ALA A 27 -5.79 14.81 15.66
C ALA A 27 -5.19 13.80 16.62
N THR A 28 -4.62 14.26 17.73
CA THR A 28 -4.05 13.39 18.76
C THR A 28 -4.20 14.03 20.14
N SER A 29 -4.47 13.22 21.14
CA SER A 29 -4.57 13.63 22.55
C SER A 29 -4.61 12.43 23.47
N LYS A 30 -4.68 12.72 24.77
CA LYS A 30 -5.08 11.76 25.81
C LYS A 30 -6.57 11.51 25.74
N LEU A 31 -6.99 10.26 25.98
CA LEU A 31 -8.39 9.86 26.12
C LEU A 31 -8.83 9.80 27.59
N ASN A 32 -7.85 9.80 28.55
CA ASN A 32 -8.11 9.82 29.97
C ASN A 32 -7.16 10.78 30.69
N GLU A 33 -7.50 11.15 31.93
CA GLU A 33 -6.74 12.10 32.73
C GLU A 33 -5.32 11.59 33.06
N SER A 34 -5.18 10.30 33.32
CA SER A 34 -3.88 9.69 33.64
C SER A 34 -2.89 9.69 32.48
N GLY A 35 -3.35 9.92 31.23
CA GLY A 35 -2.52 9.79 30.04
C GLY A 35 -2.09 8.37 29.71
N SER A 36 -2.76 7.37 30.34
CA SER A 36 -2.49 5.97 30.03
C SER A 36 -3.14 5.52 28.71
N LEU A 37 -4.16 6.23 28.24
CA LEU A 37 -4.83 5.96 26.97
C LEU A 37 -4.68 7.16 26.03
N LEU A 38 -4.03 6.95 24.89
CA LEU A 38 -3.76 7.97 23.88
C LEU A 38 -4.37 7.57 22.56
N TYR A 39 -4.75 8.55 21.74
CA TYR A 39 -5.20 8.31 20.38
C TYR A 39 -4.50 9.20 19.38
N ARG A 40 -4.45 8.75 18.13
CA ARG A 40 -4.20 9.59 16.97
C ARG A 40 -5.12 9.18 15.83
N PHE A 41 -5.71 10.16 15.20
CA PHE A 41 -6.58 9.99 14.06
C PHE A 41 -6.01 10.80 12.90
N ASN A 42 -5.77 10.15 11.77
CA ASN A 42 -5.39 10.80 10.53
C ASN A 42 -6.43 10.47 9.48
N MET A 43 -6.80 11.47 8.70
CA MET A 43 -7.68 11.31 7.56
C MET A 43 -7.20 12.21 6.42
N SER A 44 -7.35 11.75 5.18
CA SER A 44 -7.24 12.63 4.02
C SER A 44 -8.23 12.20 2.94
N TYR A 45 -8.79 13.21 2.29
CA TYR A 45 -9.57 13.03 1.07
C TYR A 45 -8.94 13.89 -0.02
N GLU A 46 -8.76 13.29 -1.19
CA GLU A 46 -8.21 13.93 -2.38
C GLU A 46 -9.12 13.66 -3.57
N SER A 47 -9.38 14.69 -4.36
CA SER A 47 -10.00 14.57 -5.67
C SER A 47 -9.23 15.45 -6.64
N LYS A 48 -8.98 14.93 -7.84
CA LYS A 48 -8.27 15.65 -8.89
C LYS A 48 -8.72 15.17 -10.26
N GLY A 49 -8.84 16.09 -11.18
CA GLY A 49 -8.87 15.82 -12.61
C GLY A 49 -7.47 15.88 -13.22
N SER A 50 -7.41 15.98 -14.53
CA SER A 50 -6.17 16.10 -15.31
C SER A 50 -6.40 16.99 -16.53
N PHE A 51 -5.33 17.46 -17.16
CA PHE A 51 -5.41 17.99 -18.51
C PHE A 51 -5.73 16.90 -19.54
N ARG A 52 -5.54 15.64 -19.19
CA ARG A 52 -5.82 14.48 -20.05
C ARG A 52 -7.29 14.10 -19.98
N GLU A 53 -7.86 13.70 -21.13
CA GLU A 53 -9.23 13.18 -21.25
C GLU A 53 -9.44 11.95 -20.36
N PHE A 54 -10.61 11.82 -19.76
CA PHE A 54 -11.07 10.68 -18.92
C PHE A 54 -10.35 10.48 -17.59
N ILE A 55 -9.44 11.36 -17.19
CA ILE A 55 -8.66 11.20 -15.95
C ILE A 55 -9.28 12.01 -14.83
N ASP A 56 -9.90 11.30 -13.88
CA ASP A 56 -10.39 11.82 -12.61
C ASP A 56 -10.11 10.82 -11.48
N ASP A 57 -9.35 11.25 -10.50
CA ASP A 57 -8.97 10.42 -9.35
C ASP A 57 -9.67 10.88 -8.08
N LYS A 58 -10.08 9.93 -7.23
CA LYS A 58 -10.57 10.19 -5.88
C LYS A 58 -9.95 9.21 -4.91
N LYS A 59 -9.43 9.72 -3.78
CA LYS A 59 -8.78 8.90 -2.76
C LYS A 59 -9.24 9.31 -1.37
N LEU A 60 -9.63 8.32 -0.57
CA LEU A 60 -9.93 8.46 0.85
C LEU A 60 -8.94 7.60 1.64
N PHE A 61 -8.35 8.19 2.68
CA PHE A 61 -7.48 7.49 3.63
C PHE A 61 -7.90 7.85 5.05
N ILE A 62 -8.01 6.85 5.93
CA ILE A 62 -8.34 6.99 7.35
C ILE A 62 -7.43 6.06 8.14
N ALA A 63 -6.75 6.58 9.16
CA ALA A 63 -5.82 5.82 9.97
C ALA A 63 -5.94 6.18 11.47
N PRO A 64 -6.82 5.49 12.21
CA PRO A 64 -6.89 5.57 13.66
C PRO A 64 -5.78 4.76 14.33
N VAL A 65 -5.23 5.29 15.40
CA VAL A 65 -4.28 4.60 16.30
C VAL A 65 -4.70 4.84 17.74
N VAL A 66 -4.71 3.77 18.53
CA VAL A 66 -4.96 3.84 19.98
C VAL A 66 -3.79 3.18 20.68
N GLN A 67 -3.16 3.89 21.60
CA GLN A 67 -2.10 3.39 22.46
C GLN A 67 -2.58 3.34 23.90
N TRP A 68 -2.45 2.17 24.52
CA TRP A 68 -2.77 1.94 25.91
C TRP A 68 -1.53 1.53 26.69
N LYS A 69 -1.14 2.36 27.64
CA LYS A 69 -0.10 2.10 28.62
C LYS A 69 -0.74 1.38 29.82
N LEU A 70 -0.66 0.05 29.83
CA LEU A 70 -1.23 -0.79 30.90
C LEU A 70 -0.45 -0.62 32.22
N SER A 71 0.85 -0.35 32.10
CA SER A 71 1.74 0.01 33.21
C SER A 71 2.92 0.80 32.65
N GLU A 72 3.87 1.24 33.49
CA GLU A 72 5.11 1.86 33.06
C GLU A 72 5.96 0.94 32.15
N ARG A 73 5.78 -0.37 32.25
CA ARG A 73 6.54 -1.40 31.53
C ARG A 73 5.77 -2.10 30.44
N THR A 74 4.46 -1.89 30.37
CA THR A 74 3.58 -2.64 29.46
C THR A 74 2.73 -1.68 28.66
N GLN A 75 2.81 -1.79 27.33
CA GLN A 75 1.96 -1.02 26.41
C GLN A 75 1.45 -1.88 25.28
N ILE A 76 0.29 -1.51 24.78
CA ILE A 76 -0.29 -2.05 23.55
C ILE A 76 -0.74 -0.89 22.66
N THR A 77 -0.45 -0.99 21.37
CA THR A 77 -0.91 -0.04 20.36
C THR A 77 -1.73 -0.79 19.34
N PHE A 78 -2.93 -0.33 19.07
CA PHE A 78 -3.80 -0.81 18.00
C PHE A 78 -3.71 0.16 16.83
N ASP A 79 -3.43 -0.37 15.64
CA ASP A 79 -3.33 0.36 14.39
C ASP A 79 -4.47 -0.07 13.46
N GLY A 80 -5.11 0.90 12.83
CA GLY A 80 -6.09 0.67 11.78
C GLY A 80 -5.82 1.58 10.60
N GLU A 81 -6.03 1.06 9.38
CA GLU A 81 -6.00 1.86 8.16
C GLU A 81 -7.13 1.42 7.23
N TYR A 82 -7.81 2.39 6.67
CA TYR A 82 -8.74 2.22 5.58
C TYR A 82 -8.35 3.13 4.45
N SER A 83 -8.21 2.58 3.24
CA SER A 83 -8.05 3.38 2.05
C SER A 83 -8.97 2.92 0.93
N LYS A 84 -9.49 3.88 0.19
CA LYS A 84 -10.31 3.65 -0.99
C LYS A 84 -9.88 4.62 -2.08
N GLY A 85 -9.59 4.08 -3.26
CA GLY A 85 -9.26 4.86 -4.44
C GLY A 85 -10.18 4.50 -5.60
N LYS A 86 -10.55 5.54 -6.34
CA LYS A 86 -11.04 5.46 -7.71
C LYS A 86 -9.99 6.13 -8.56
N VAL A 87 -9.32 5.35 -9.40
CA VAL A 87 -8.18 5.81 -10.20
C VAL A 87 -8.49 5.55 -11.67
N ARG A 88 -8.13 6.51 -12.49
CA ARG A 88 -8.26 6.38 -13.95
C ARG A 88 -6.87 6.28 -14.55
N PRO A 89 -6.49 5.11 -15.07
CA PRO A 89 -5.15 4.90 -15.62
C PRO A 89 -4.94 5.72 -16.89
N ASP A 90 -3.74 6.30 -17.02
CA ASP A 90 -3.27 7.00 -18.19
C ASP A 90 -1.96 6.35 -18.68
N TYR A 91 -1.96 5.86 -19.90
CA TYR A 91 -0.81 5.19 -20.50
C TYR A 91 0.03 6.11 -21.42
N GLY A 92 -0.25 7.41 -21.38
CA GLY A 92 0.53 8.42 -22.07
C GLY A 92 0.24 8.50 -23.57
N THR A 93 1.29 8.74 -24.35
CA THR A 93 1.23 8.89 -25.81
C THR A 93 2.01 7.78 -26.50
N VAL A 94 1.76 7.57 -27.80
CA VAL A 94 2.46 6.59 -28.62
C VAL A 94 3.67 7.23 -29.32
N ALA A 95 4.64 6.40 -29.72
CA ALA A 95 5.80 6.83 -30.47
C ALA A 95 5.57 6.65 -31.97
N LEU A 96 6.01 7.64 -32.77
CA LEU A 96 6.17 7.57 -34.21
C LEU A 96 7.67 7.54 -34.54
N GLY A 97 8.19 6.37 -34.87
CA GLY A 97 9.63 6.16 -35.00
C GLY A 97 10.34 6.41 -33.66
N ASN A 98 11.23 7.38 -33.58
CA ASN A 98 12.01 7.74 -32.40
C ASN A 98 11.49 8.99 -31.66
N ARG A 99 10.28 9.44 -31.93
CA ARG A 99 9.67 10.64 -31.34
C ARG A 99 8.25 10.34 -30.84
N PRO A 100 7.75 11.06 -29.82
CA PRO A 100 6.33 11.04 -29.51
C PRO A 100 5.50 11.48 -30.74
N ALA A 101 4.34 10.86 -30.93
CA ALA A 101 3.39 11.30 -31.92
C ALA A 101 2.95 12.74 -31.62
N SER A 102 2.84 13.58 -32.69
CA SER A 102 2.36 14.96 -32.55
C SER A 102 0.85 14.98 -32.34
N LEU A 103 0.40 14.73 -31.10
CA LEU A 103 -0.99 14.71 -30.68
C LEU A 103 -1.27 15.87 -29.73
N PRO A 104 -2.54 16.33 -29.62
CA PRO A 104 -2.93 17.23 -28.54
C PRO A 104 -2.54 16.65 -27.20
N ILE A 105 -2.05 17.50 -26.29
CA ILE A 105 -1.58 17.06 -24.95
C ILE A 105 -2.70 16.42 -24.11
N GLU A 106 -3.93 16.81 -24.37
CA GLU A 106 -5.14 16.30 -23.73
C GLU A 106 -5.53 14.89 -24.20
N ARG A 107 -5.01 14.45 -25.35
CA ARG A 107 -5.41 13.21 -26.00
C ARG A 107 -5.14 11.99 -25.14
N ASN A 108 -6.19 11.21 -24.85
CA ASN A 108 -6.13 9.90 -24.23
C ASN A 108 -6.60 8.83 -25.24
N LEU A 109 -5.75 7.85 -25.53
CA LEU A 109 -6.05 6.76 -26.46
C LEU A 109 -6.65 5.52 -25.74
N GLY A 110 -6.89 5.62 -24.44
CA GLY A 110 -7.64 4.64 -23.65
C GLY A 110 -9.15 4.80 -23.83
N GLU A 111 -9.90 4.34 -22.84
CA GLU A 111 -11.37 4.41 -22.84
C GLU A 111 -11.88 5.04 -21.54
N SER A 112 -13.06 5.69 -21.62
CA SER A 112 -13.68 6.36 -20.47
C SER A 112 -14.12 5.41 -19.35
N PHE A 113 -14.32 4.14 -19.64
CA PHE A 113 -14.64 3.11 -18.65
C PHE A 113 -13.41 2.58 -17.91
N ALA A 114 -12.19 2.85 -18.41
CA ALA A 114 -10.96 2.37 -17.79
C ALA A 114 -10.86 2.82 -16.33
N LYS A 115 -10.50 1.89 -15.44
CA LYS A 115 -10.44 2.11 -14.00
C LYS A 115 -9.45 1.18 -13.33
N ALA A 116 -8.93 1.63 -12.20
CA ALA A 116 -8.17 0.85 -11.22
C ALA A 116 -8.72 1.23 -9.83
N ASP A 117 -9.86 0.65 -9.46
CA ASP A 117 -10.55 0.97 -8.23
C ASP A 117 -10.11 0.00 -7.12
N TYR A 118 -9.75 0.52 -5.95
CA TYR A 118 -9.33 -0.33 -4.85
C TYR A 118 -9.97 0.06 -3.52
N THR A 119 -10.04 -0.92 -2.61
CA THR A 119 -10.34 -0.74 -1.20
C THR A 119 -9.36 -1.58 -0.39
N ALA A 120 -8.63 -0.97 0.52
CA ALA A 120 -7.71 -1.65 1.41
C ALA A 120 -8.04 -1.39 2.87
N LEU A 121 -7.91 -2.44 3.67
CA LEU A 121 -8.05 -2.44 5.12
C LEU A 121 -6.78 -3.03 5.72
N LEU A 122 -6.23 -2.37 6.73
CA LEU A 122 -5.20 -2.90 7.60
C LEU A 122 -5.67 -2.76 9.05
N GLY A 123 -5.45 -3.77 9.85
CA GLY A 123 -5.66 -3.73 11.28
C GLY A 123 -4.67 -4.62 12.00
N GLY A 124 -4.24 -4.19 13.16
CA GLY A 124 -3.30 -4.95 13.94
C GLY A 124 -2.96 -4.32 15.27
N PHE A 125 -1.99 -4.93 15.92
CA PHE A 125 -1.47 -4.43 17.18
C PHE A 125 0.03 -4.65 17.33
N ASN A 126 0.60 -3.83 18.20
CA ASN A 126 1.95 -3.95 18.70
C ASN A 126 1.88 -3.91 20.24
N TRP A 127 2.16 -5.03 20.89
CA TRP A 127 2.24 -5.14 22.34
C TRP A 127 3.70 -5.30 22.77
N SER A 128 4.09 -4.65 23.86
CA SER A 128 5.42 -4.82 24.44
C SER A 128 5.38 -4.82 25.95
N HIS A 129 6.29 -5.59 26.56
CA HIS A 129 6.52 -5.63 27.99
C HIS A 129 8.01 -5.62 28.30
N GLU A 130 8.42 -4.73 29.21
CA GLU A 130 9.77 -4.65 29.75
C GLU A 130 9.82 -5.38 31.09
N PHE A 131 10.45 -6.56 31.13
CA PHE A 131 10.62 -7.33 32.37
C PHE A 131 11.48 -6.55 33.37
N ASN A 132 12.54 -5.91 32.86
CA ASN A 132 13.44 -5.03 33.56
C ASN A 132 14.15 -4.10 32.57
N SER A 133 15.17 -3.35 33.00
CA SER A 133 15.95 -2.46 32.13
C SER A 133 16.76 -3.16 31.05
N GLN A 134 16.93 -4.48 31.15
CA GLN A 134 17.76 -5.28 30.25
C GLN A 134 16.96 -6.13 29.28
N TRP A 135 15.75 -6.56 29.64
CA TRP A 135 14.96 -7.53 28.86
C TRP A 135 13.59 -6.99 28.49
N LYS A 136 13.26 -7.11 27.22
CA LYS A 136 11.98 -6.69 26.63
C LYS A 136 11.45 -7.77 25.69
N ILE A 137 10.14 -8.02 25.77
CA ILE A 137 9.41 -8.80 24.76
C ILE A 137 8.50 -7.88 23.96
N GLN A 138 8.38 -8.14 22.67
CA GLN A 138 7.50 -7.41 21.77
C GLN A 138 6.77 -8.40 20.86
N HIS A 139 5.47 -8.22 20.73
CA HIS A 139 4.64 -8.98 19.80
C HIS A 139 3.92 -8.03 18.86
N ARG A 140 3.98 -8.29 17.56
CA ARG A 140 3.28 -7.54 16.51
C ARG A 140 2.45 -8.51 15.70
N ALA A 141 1.21 -8.15 15.39
CA ALA A 141 0.36 -8.91 14.49
C ALA A 141 -0.48 -7.96 13.64
N TYR A 142 -0.52 -8.20 12.33
CA TYR A 142 -1.24 -7.39 11.36
C TYR A 142 -1.97 -8.26 10.35
N LEU A 143 -3.17 -7.82 10.01
CA LEU A 143 -3.99 -8.34 8.92
C LEU A 143 -4.21 -7.22 7.91
N GLN A 144 -3.87 -7.46 6.67
CA GLN A 144 -4.19 -6.57 5.55
C GLN A 144 -5.12 -7.29 4.58
N SER A 145 -6.11 -6.58 4.07
CA SER A 145 -7.00 -7.06 3.00
C SER A 145 -7.19 -5.96 1.97
N THR A 146 -6.84 -6.23 0.72
CA THR A 146 -7.06 -5.33 -0.41
C THR A 146 -8.00 -6.01 -1.41
N LYS A 147 -8.95 -5.25 -1.93
CA LYS A 147 -9.79 -5.63 -3.07
C LYS A 147 -9.55 -4.62 -4.18
N GLU A 148 -9.37 -5.12 -5.38
CA GLU A 148 -9.12 -4.32 -6.58
C GLU A 148 -10.00 -4.82 -7.72
N ASP A 149 -10.50 -3.88 -8.51
CA ASP A 149 -11.21 -4.14 -9.76
C ASP A 149 -10.60 -3.22 -10.82
N ASP A 150 -9.85 -3.83 -11.73
CA ASP A 150 -9.11 -3.12 -12.77
C ASP A 150 -9.71 -3.45 -14.14
N GLN A 151 -9.89 -2.41 -14.93
CA GLN A 151 -10.29 -2.49 -16.33
C GLN A 151 -9.48 -1.48 -17.10
N VAL A 152 -8.58 -1.95 -17.94
CA VAL A 152 -7.64 -1.10 -18.64
C VAL A 152 -7.64 -1.42 -20.13
N VAL A 153 -7.40 -0.40 -20.93
CA VAL A 153 -7.15 -0.56 -22.36
C VAL A 153 -5.75 -0.09 -22.66
N LEU A 154 -4.91 -1.03 -23.01
CA LEU A 154 -3.48 -0.82 -23.21
C LEU A 154 -3.15 -0.68 -24.70
N PRO A 155 -2.23 0.21 -25.06
CA PRO A 155 -1.68 0.25 -26.42
C PRO A 155 -0.86 -1.02 -26.68
N LEU A 156 -1.04 -1.64 -27.84
CA LEU A 156 -0.31 -2.84 -28.24
C LEU A 156 0.75 -2.50 -29.30
N ALA A 157 0.33 -2.04 -30.45
CA ALA A 157 1.21 -1.71 -31.56
C ALA A 157 0.59 -0.64 -32.48
N LEU A 158 1.42 0.25 -33.00
CA LEU A 158 1.02 1.13 -34.09
C LEU A 158 1.18 0.39 -35.40
N GLN A 159 0.13 0.38 -36.24
CA GLN A 159 0.15 -0.28 -37.53
C GLN A 159 1.07 0.47 -38.55
N ALA A 160 1.34 -0.16 -39.69
CA ALA A 160 2.25 0.38 -40.72
C ALA A 160 1.75 1.69 -41.35
N ASP A 161 0.47 2.03 -41.22
CA ASP A 161 -0.13 3.29 -41.63
C ASP A 161 0.27 4.47 -40.74
N ASN A 162 0.89 4.21 -39.58
CA ASN A 162 1.28 5.20 -38.56
C ASN A 162 0.09 6.00 -37.97
N GLU A 163 -1.12 5.52 -38.11
CA GLU A 163 -2.34 6.17 -37.64
C GLU A 163 -3.21 5.24 -36.77
N THR A 164 -3.23 3.95 -37.11
CA THR A 164 -4.06 2.95 -36.41
C THR A 164 -3.27 2.30 -35.30
N LEU A 165 -3.74 2.50 -34.06
CA LEU A 165 -3.17 1.89 -32.86
C LEU A 165 -3.98 0.65 -32.48
N ASP A 166 -3.34 -0.50 -32.52
CA ASP A 166 -3.90 -1.73 -31.95
C ASP A 166 -3.87 -1.64 -30.42
N ARG A 167 -4.96 -2.08 -29.80
CA ARG A 167 -5.17 -2.03 -28.35
C ARG A 167 -5.63 -3.39 -27.86
N PHE A 168 -5.39 -3.68 -26.59
CA PHE A 168 -6.01 -4.80 -25.95
C PHE A 168 -6.64 -4.37 -24.62
N PHE A 169 -7.73 -5.05 -24.28
CA PHE A 169 -8.36 -4.91 -22.98
C PHE A 169 -7.77 -5.94 -22.02
N ALA A 170 -7.44 -5.50 -20.82
CA ALA A 170 -7.03 -6.37 -19.74
C ALA A 170 -7.63 -5.89 -18.42
N GLY A 171 -7.77 -6.80 -17.45
CA GLY A 171 -8.23 -6.42 -16.14
C GLY A 171 -8.20 -7.56 -15.14
N PHE A 172 -8.42 -7.18 -13.88
CA PHE A 172 -8.64 -8.12 -12.80
C PHE A 172 -10.02 -7.90 -12.20
N GLN A 173 -10.82 -8.96 -12.17
CA GLN A 173 -12.13 -8.95 -11.51
C GLN A 173 -12.02 -9.64 -10.17
N GLY A 174 -12.52 -8.97 -9.13
CA GLY A 174 -12.55 -9.51 -7.77
C GLY A 174 -11.17 -9.84 -7.21
N ASN A 175 -10.11 -9.15 -7.68
CA ASN A 175 -8.76 -9.32 -7.17
C ASN A 175 -8.73 -9.04 -5.68
N LYS A 176 -8.32 -10.04 -4.89
CA LYS A 176 -8.36 -9.98 -3.45
C LYS A 176 -7.06 -10.49 -2.85
N HIS A 177 -6.31 -9.57 -2.27
CA HIS A 177 -5.10 -9.85 -1.51
C HIS A 177 -5.43 -9.90 -0.03
N LYS A 178 -4.95 -10.93 0.66
CA LYS A 178 -4.97 -11.01 2.12
C LYS A 178 -3.58 -11.37 2.62
N THR A 179 -3.07 -10.57 3.53
CA THR A 179 -1.78 -10.79 4.18
C THR A 179 -1.97 -10.83 5.68
N TYR A 180 -1.46 -11.86 6.32
CA TYR A 180 -1.33 -11.95 7.76
C TYR A 180 0.15 -12.05 8.12
N THR A 181 0.59 -11.20 9.04
CA THR A 181 1.97 -11.22 9.56
C THR A 181 1.94 -11.19 11.07
N THR A 182 2.81 -11.95 11.72
CA THR A 182 3.04 -11.84 13.14
C THR A 182 4.50 -12.07 13.47
N SER A 183 5.03 -11.38 14.47
CA SER A 183 6.38 -11.57 14.99
C SER A 183 6.39 -11.44 16.50
N LEU A 184 7.20 -12.29 17.15
CA LEU A 184 7.48 -12.23 18.57
C LEU A 184 8.97 -12.08 18.75
N ASP A 185 9.40 -10.98 19.35
CA ASP A 185 10.80 -10.60 19.55
C ASP A 185 11.12 -10.56 21.04
N LEU A 186 12.20 -11.19 21.46
CA LEU A 186 12.86 -11.00 22.75
C LEU A 186 14.17 -10.26 22.53
N THR A 187 14.31 -9.08 23.13
CA THR A 187 15.56 -8.34 23.12
C THR A 187 16.17 -8.33 24.51
N GLY A 188 17.49 -8.50 24.59
CA GLY A 188 18.22 -8.54 25.86
C GLY A 188 19.56 -7.83 25.78
N HIS A 189 19.97 -7.24 26.92
CA HIS A 189 21.31 -6.68 27.12
C HIS A 189 21.90 -7.36 28.33
N PHE A 190 23.09 -7.94 28.20
CA PHE A 190 23.78 -8.60 29.31
C PHE A 190 25.29 -8.57 29.09
N ASP A 191 26.03 -8.76 30.18
CA ASP A 191 27.48 -8.82 30.15
C ASP A 191 27.93 -10.26 30.41
N THR A 192 28.90 -10.73 29.64
CA THR A 192 29.52 -12.04 29.78
C THR A 192 31.02 -11.93 29.49
N PHE A 193 31.87 -12.42 30.42
CA PHE A 193 33.31 -12.38 30.29
C PHE A 193 33.88 -10.97 30.02
N GLY A 194 33.20 -9.92 30.53
CA GLY A 194 33.62 -8.53 30.33
C GLY A 194 33.22 -7.93 28.98
N LEU A 195 32.47 -8.66 28.17
CA LEU A 195 31.90 -8.23 26.87
C LEU A 195 30.43 -7.90 27.04
N LYS A 196 29.99 -6.83 26.37
CA LYS A 196 28.58 -6.44 26.37
C LYS A 196 27.86 -7.05 25.16
N HIS A 197 26.75 -7.70 25.42
CA HIS A 197 25.90 -8.37 24.45
C HIS A 197 24.59 -7.62 24.24
N ARG A 198 24.13 -7.57 22.98
CA ARG A 198 22.78 -7.14 22.59
C ARG A 198 22.14 -8.27 21.79
N LEU A 199 21.29 -9.03 22.47
CA LEU A 199 20.63 -10.20 21.91
C LEU A 199 19.27 -9.81 21.30
N LEU A 200 18.97 -10.39 20.15
CA LEU A 200 17.64 -10.49 19.58
C LEU A 200 17.34 -11.96 19.27
N ALA A 201 16.30 -12.50 19.88
CA ALA A 201 15.75 -13.80 19.55
C ALA A 201 14.29 -13.65 19.17
N GLY A 202 13.82 -14.36 18.17
CA GLY A 202 12.43 -14.22 17.78
C GLY A 202 11.93 -15.26 16.81
N ALA A 203 10.63 -15.15 16.56
CA ALA A 203 9.91 -15.97 15.60
C ALA A 203 9.00 -15.06 14.78
N ASP A 204 8.82 -15.39 13.50
CA ASP A 204 7.88 -14.72 12.63
C ASP A 204 7.05 -15.73 11.82
N TYR A 205 5.86 -15.31 11.45
CA TYR A 205 4.96 -16.04 10.57
C TYR A 205 4.34 -15.07 9.56
N TYR A 206 4.28 -15.52 8.33
CA TYR A 206 3.67 -14.82 7.21
C TYR A 206 2.73 -15.75 6.46
N GLN A 207 1.58 -15.22 6.09
CA GLN A 207 0.65 -15.87 5.17
C GLN A 207 0.14 -14.83 4.18
N PHE A 208 0.24 -15.18 2.90
CA PHE A 208 -0.34 -14.41 1.80
C PHE A 208 -1.33 -15.28 1.04
N LYS A 209 -2.43 -14.67 0.63
CA LYS A 209 -3.39 -15.26 -0.29
C LYS A 209 -3.80 -14.21 -1.30
N ASN A 210 -3.70 -14.55 -2.59
CA ASN A 210 -4.22 -13.74 -3.68
C ASN A 210 -5.17 -14.59 -4.54
N THR A 211 -6.36 -14.07 -4.77
CA THR A 211 -7.38 -14.67 -5.64
C THR A 211 -7.90 -13.63 -6.60
N ALA A 212 -7.92 -13.94 -7.89
CA ALA A 212 -8.47 -13.06 -8.91
C ALA A 212 -8.90 -13.85 -10.15
N THR A 213 -9.75 -13.25 -10.95
CA THR A 213 -9.98 -13.63 -12.33
C THR A 213 -9.32 -12.57 -13.22
N MET A 214 -8.33 -12.96 -14.00
CA MET A 214 -7.76 -12.12 -15.04
C MET A 214 -8.62 -12.24 -16.29
N VAL A 215 -8.95 -11.11 -16.88
CA VAL A 215 -9.77 -11.01 -18.08
C VAL A 215 -8.99 -10.25 -19.14
N ASP A 216 -8.85 -10.86 -20.31
CA ASP A 216 -8.11 -10.28 -21.44
C ASP A 216 -8.94 -10.32 -22.71
N ASN A 217 -8.78 -9.33 -23.57
CA ASN A 217 -9.34 -9.31 -24.91
C ASN A 217 -8.35 -8.64 -25.88
N PHE A 218 -7.57 -9.44 -26.56
CA PHE A 218 -6.61 -8.97 -27.58
C PHE A 218 -7.28 -8.51 -28.87
N ALA A 219 -8.54 -8.83 -29.08
CA ALA A 219 -9.33 -8.35 -30.23
C ALA A 219 -10.07 -7.03 -29.92
N PHE A 220 -9.66 -6.31 -28.88
CA PHE A 220 -10.24 -5.01 -28.54
C PHE A 220 -10.07 -4.03 -29.72
N PRO A 221 -11.07 -3.20 -30.07
CA PRO A 221 -11.03 -2.36 -31.26
C PRO A 221 -9.81 -1.43 -31.29
N SER A 222 -9.12 -1.40 -32.42
CA SER A 222 -8.07 -0.44 -32.71
C SER A 222 -8.65 0.97 -32.79
N ILE A 223 -7.80 1.99 -32.64
CA ILE A 223 -8.21 3.40 -32.67
C ILE A 223 -7.29 4.23 -33.57
N ASN A 224 -7.85 5.17 -34.32
CA ASN A 224 -7.02 6.15 -35.04
C ASN A 224 -6.49 7.19 -34.03
N ILE A 225 -5.17 7.38 -33.97
CA ILE A 225 -4.54 8.25 -32.97
C ILE A 225 -4.83 9.74 -33.20
N PHE A 226 -5.10 10.15 -34.44
CA PHE A 226 -5.41 11.53 -34.80
C PHE A 226 -6.89 11.87 -34.67
N ASN A 227 -7.78 10.89 -34.97
CA ASN A 227 -9.23 11.04 -34.92
C ASN A 227 -9.84 9.85 -34.14
N PRO A 228 -9.64 9.79 -32.81
CA PRO A 228 -10.09 8.65 -32.04
C PRO A 228 -11.63 8.57 -31.95
N VAL A 229 -12.15 7.38 -32.19
CA VAL A 229 -13.53 7.03 -31.89
C VAL A 229 -13.51 6.03 -30.74
N HIS A 230 -13.88 6.51 -29.56
CA HIS A 230 -13.99 5.69 -28.36
C HIS A 230 -15.29 4.90 -28.34
N GLY A 231 -15.38 3.85 -27.54
CA GLY A 231 -16.60 3.08 -27.31
C GLY A 231 -16.45 1.59 -27.57
N GLY A 232 -15.27 1.03 -27.44
CA GLY A 232 -15.07 -0.42 -27.41
C GLY A 232 -15.81 -1.07 -26.25
N ASN A 233 -16.21 -2.34 -26.44
CA ASN A 233 -16.88 -3.11 -25.40
C ASN A 233 -15.82 -3.70 -24.43
N PRO A 234 -15.92 -3.46 -23.12
CA PRO A 234 -14.99 -4.02 -22.13
C PRO A 234 -15.21 -5.51 -21.84
N ILE A 235 -16.20 -6.15 -22.45
CA ILE A 235 -16.49 -7.57 -22.22
C ILE A 235 -15.45 -8.41 -22.93
N ALA A 236 -14.57 -9.05 -22.17
CA ALA A 236 -13.68 -10.10 -22.65
C ALA A 236 -14.48 -11.35 -23.02
N ASP A 237 -13.95 -12.18 -23.91
CA ASP A 237 -14.49 -13.53 -24.11
C ASP A 237 -14.27 -14.33 -22.82
N PRO A 238 -15.32 -14.90 -22.21
CA PRO A 238 -15.16 -15.72 -21.00
C PRO A 238 -14.19 -16.90 -21.18
N ALA A 239 -13.97 -17.35 -22.41
CA ALA A 239 -13.02 -18.42 -22.73
C ALA A 239 -11.56 -18.02 -22.49
N ASP A 240 -11.25 -16.72 -22.51
CA ASP A 240 -9.92 -16.18 -22.30
C ASP A 240 -9.64 -15.83 -20.83
N ASN A 241 -10.63 -16.02 -19.94
CA ASN A 241 -10.48 -15.73 -18.53
C ASN A 241 -9.56 -16.75 -17.85
N PHE A 242 -8.65 -16.24 -17.02
CA PHE A 242 -7.75 -17.05 -16.23
C PHE A 242 -7.98 -16.79 -14.73
N GLU A 243 -8.35 -17.85 -14.01
CA GLU A 243 -8.50 -17.79 -12.54
C GLU A 243 -7.22 -18.25 -11.84
N PHE A 244 -6.84 -17.56 -10.79
CA PHE A 244 -5.74 -17.99 -9.95
C PHE A 244 -6.02 -17.83 -8.46
N ASP A 245 -5.46 -18.77 -7.68
CA ASP A 245 -5.45 -18.76 -6.21
C ASP A 245 -4.01 -19.03 -5.76
N LEU A 246 -3.26 -17.95 -5.52
CA LEU A 246 -1.89 -18.03 -5.03
C LEU A 246 -1.90 -17.99 -3.50
N ARG A 247 -1.17 -18.94 -2.90
CA ARG A 247 -1.00 -19.01 -1.44
C ARG A 247 0.47 -19.20 -1.11
N GLU A 248 0.94 -18.39 -0.19
CA GLU A 248 2.29 -18.43 0.33
C GLU A 248 2.23 -18.40 1.86
N LYS A 249 3.07 -19.23 2.50
CA LYS A 249 3.23 -19.26 3.94
C LYS A 249 4.68 -19.54 4.28
N TRP A 250 5.18 -18.87 5.27
CA TRP A 250 6.47 -19.22 5.83
C TRP A 250 6.50 -18.92 7.34
N PHE A 251 7.40 -19.62 8.02
CA PHE A 251 7.69 -19.46 9.43
C PHE A 251 9.20 -19.36 9.59
N GLY A 252 9.67 -18.41 10.37
CA GLY A 252 11.08 -18.18 10.66
C GLY A 252 11.35 -18.15 12.15
N LEU A 253 12.49 -18.74 12.54
CA LEU A 253 13.14 -18.51 13.84
C LEU A 253 14.43 -17.76 13.58
N TYR A 254 14.76 -16.81 14.43
CA TYR A 254 16.01 -16.05 14.30
C TYR A 254 16.63 -15.76 15.63
N LEU A 255 17.95 -15.74 15.62
CA LEU A 255 18.80 -15.36 16.75
C LEU A 255 19.92 -14.48 16.23
N GLN A 256 20.13 -13.34 16.88
CA GLN A 256 21.19 -12.40 16.55
C GLN A 256 21.83 -11.90 17.84
N ASP A 257 23.17 -11.84 17.88
CA ASP A 257 23.90 -11.24 18.96
C ASP A 257 24.89 -10.20 18.41
N GLN A 258 24.88 -9.03 19.01
CA GLN A 258 25.86 -7.97 18.78
C GLN A 258 26.73 -7.85 20.03
N VAL A 259 28.03 -8.13 19.87
CA VAL A 259 29.02 -8.10 20.95
C VAL A 259 29.90 -6.86 20.81
N GLU A 260 30.00 -6.07 21.87
CA GLU A 260 30.97 -4.99 21.96
C GLU A 260 32.32 -5.52 22.46
N LEU A 261 33.32 -5.48 21.58
CA LEU A 261 34.68 -5.90 21.81
C LEU A 261 35.53 -4.70 22.30
N PRO A 262 36.75 -4.93 22.85
CA PRO A 262 37.71 -3.87 23.11
C PRO A 262 37.98 -2.99 21.90
N PHE A 263 38.37 -1.76 22.12
CA PHE A 263 38.65 -0.73 21.09
C PHE A 263 37.39 -0.27 20.32
N HIS A 264 36.18 -0.37 20.92
CA HIS A 264 34.90 -0.01 20.32
C HIS A 264 34.58 -0.79 19.01
N LEU A 265 35.12 -1.98 18.88
CA LEU A 265 34.76 -2.88 17.81
C LEU A 265 33.43 -3.58 18.12
N HIS A 266 32.60 -3.78 17.10
CA HIS A 266 31.34 -4.48 17.23
C HIS A 266 31.34 -5.72 16.32
N LEU A 267 31.07 -6.88 16.89
CA LEU A 267 30.84 -8.10 16.15
C LEU A 267 29.34 -8.41 16.13
N LEU A 268 28.77 -8.62 14.96
CA LEU A 268 27.39 -9.04 14.76
C LEU A 268 27.36 -10.43 14.16
N ALA A 269 26.68 -11.36 14.82
CA ALA A 269 26.42 -12.70 14.33
C ALA A 269 24.92 -13.01 14.41
N GLY A 270 24.39 -13.75 13.43
CA GLY A 270 22.98 -14.12 13.42
C GLY A 270 22.71 -15.36 12.59
N LEU A 271 21.61 -16.01 12.91
CA LEU A 271 21.04 -17.17 12.21
C LEU A 271 19.56 -16.91 11.96
N ARG A 272 19.03 -17.47 10.86
CA ARG A 272 17.61 -17.50 10.54
C ARG A 272 17.25 -18.82 9.86
#